data_333d9452fa6cdc6a70df1c7b166e67ee
#
_entry.id   333d9452fa6cdc6a70df1c7b166e67ee
#
_cell.length_a   1.000
_cell.length_b   1.000
_cell.length_c   1.000
_cell.angle_alpha   90.00
_cell.angle_beta   90.00
_cell.angle_gamma   90.00
#
_symmetry.space_group_name_H-M   'P 1'
#
loop_
_entity.id
_entity.type
_entity.pdbx_description
1 polymer ?
#
loop_
_entity_poly.entity_id
_entity_poly.type
_entity_poly.pdbx_seq_one_letter_code
_entity_poly.pdbx_strand_id
1 'polypeptide(L)'
;VGIIAAESIGEPGTQLTMRTFHTGGIASAEDITQGLPRVEELFESRRPKAMAIMSEIAGTVHIDDTKKSRHAEITGTDENGAPVTKSYLIPFGQRLKVMEGDEVAKGALLTEGHAYPQDILAIQGRIATQNYLISEVQKVYRLQGVDINDKHIEVIVRQMMRKVRIEDSGSSDFIMGSIVNR
;
A
#
# COMPACT_ATOMS: atom_id res chain seq x y z
N VAL A 1 22.36 4.30 -14.60
CA VAL A 1 21.00 3.75 -14.69
C VAL A 1 20.04 4.57 -13.84
N GLY A 2 20.37 4.84 -12.57
CA GLY A 2 19.47 5.59 -11.67
C GLY A 2 19.17 7.02 -12.11
N ILE A 3 20.12 7.74 -12.68
CA ILE A 3 19.94 9.10 -13.21
C ILE A 3 18.92 9.09 -14.37
N ILE A 4 19.06 8.15 -15.30
CA ILE A 4 18.12 8.00 -16.43
C ILE A 4 16.72 7.65 -15.94
N ALA A 5 16.60 6.77 -14.95
CA ALA A 5 15.31 6.43 -14.33
C ALA A 5 14.66 7.66 -13.67
N ALA A 6 15.44 8.41 -12.89
CA ALA A 6 14.98 9.64 -12.24
C ALA A 6 14.54 10.71 -13.25
N GLU A 7 15.27 10.89 -14.33
CA GLU A 7 14.93 11.82 -15.42
C GLU A 7 13.62 11.41 -16.11
N SER A 8 13.48 10.13 -16.46
CA SER A 8 12.27 9.61 -17.12
C SER A 8 11.02 9.70 -16.25
N ILE A 9 11.15 9.66 -14.94
CA ILE A 9 10.07 9.84 -13.96
C ILE A 9 9.83 11.32 -13.68
N GLY A 10 10.87 12.13 -13.62
CA GLY A 10 10.81 13.54 -13.23
C GLY A 10 10.41 14.49 -14.35
N GLU A 11 10.80 14.21 -15.60
CA GLU A 11 10.48 15.07 -16.74
C GLU A 11 8.96 15.27 -16.89
N PRO A 12 8.12 14.22 -16.90
CA PRO A 12 6.67 14.41 -16.96
C PRO A 12 6.07 15.00 -15.65
N GLY A 13 6.83 15.06 -14.58
CA GLY A 13 6.36 15.55 -13.26
C GLY A 13 5.85 16.99 -13.32
N THR A 14 6.45 17.87 -14.11
CA THR A 14 5.98 19.23 -14.34
C THR A 14 4.59 19.28 -14.98
N GLN A 15 4.29 18.36 -15.87
CA GLN A 15 2.96 18.25 -16.50
C GLN A 15 1.91 17.77 -15.50
N LEU A 16 2.27 16.86 -14.61
CA LEU A 16 1.39 16.38 -13.51
C LEU A 16 1.00 17.51 -12.56
N THR A 17 1.94 18.40 -12.21
CA THR A 17 1.70 19.54 -11.31
C THR A 17 0.79 20.60 -11.96
N MET A 18 0.95 20.87 -13.27
CA MET A 18 0.15 21.86 -13.95
C MET A 18 -1.32 21.46 -14.15
N ARG A 19 -1.61 20.17 -14.27
CA ARG A 19 -2.99 19.67 -14.51
C ARG A 19 -3.84 19.57 -13.23
N THR A 20 -3.24 19.42 -12.05
CA THR A 20 -3.97 19.35 -10.78
C THR A 20 -4.60 20.70 -10.36
N PHE A 21 -4.14 21.84 -10.91
CA PHE A 21 -4.71 23.15 -10.65
C PHE A 21 -5.99 23.47 -11.45
N HIS A 22 -6.33 22.69 -12.48
CA HIS A 22 -7.44 22.96 -13.38
C HIS A 22 -8.70 22.11 -13.19
N THR A 23 -8.69 21.14 -12.31
CA THR A 23 -9.89 20.36 -11.97
C THR A 23 -10.68 21.05 -10.86
N GLY A 24 -11.44 22.08 -11.24
CA GLY A 24 -12.43 22.73 -10.38
C GLY A 24 -13.68 21.85 -10.23
N GLY A 25 -13.59 20.79 -9.49
CA GLY A 25 -14.70 19.94 -9.07
C GLY A 25 -14.62 19.69 -7.57
N ILE A 26 -15.74 19.30 -6.95
CA ILE A 26 -15.79 18.93 -5.53
C ILE A 26 -14.81 17.76 -5.31
N ALA A 27 -13.64 18.08 -4.76
CA ALA A 27 -12.60 17.11 -4.49
C ALA A 27 -13.09 16.12 -3.43
N SER A 28 -13.20 14.85 -3.80
CA SER A 28 -13.33 13.78 -2.81
C SER A 28 -12.02 13.67 -2.01
N ALA A 29 -12.06 13.08 -0.82
CA ALA A 29 -10.85 12.89 -0.01
C ALA A 29 -9.76 12.06 -0.74
N GLU A 30 -10.14 11.30 -1.77
CA GLU A 30 -9.23 10.58 -2.67
C GLU A 30 -8.52 11.50 -3.67
N ASP A 31 -9.15 12.62 -4.06
CA ASP A 31 -8.61 13.55 -5.07
C ASP A 31 -7.47 14.43 -4.55
N ILE A 32 -7.35 14.60 -3.22
CA ILE A 32 -6.38 15.53 -2.61
C ILE A 32 -4.92 15.04 -2.76
N THR A 33 -4.73 13.73 -2.97
CA THR A 33 -3.41 13.09 -3.13
C THR A 33 -3.19 12.48 -4.51
N GLN A 34 -3.89 12.98 -5.53
CA GLN A 34 -3.66 12.55 -6.91
C GLN A 34 -2.49 13.34 -7.53
N GLY A 35 -1.78 12.69 -8.44
CA GLY A 35 -0.66 13.29 -9.16
C GLY A 35 0.68 13.15 -8.44
N LEU A 36 1.56 14.14 -8.59
CA LEU A 36 2.93 14.10 -8.07
C LEU A 36 3.03 13.86 -6.56
N PRO A 37 2.18 14.47 -5.70
CA PRO A 37 2.20 14.17 -4.26
C PRO A 37 1.96 12.69 -3.93
N ARG A 38 1.17 11.99 -4.74
CA ARG A 38 0.96 10.53 -4.55
C ARG A 38 2.19 9.72 -4.92
N VAL A 39 2.88 10.10 -5.98
CA VAL A 39 4.14 9.45 -6.38
C VAL A 39 5.22 9.63 -5.30
N GLU A 40 5.34 10.83 -4.75
CA GLU A 40 6.24 11.13 -3.63
C GLU A 40 5.90 10.31 -2.38
N GLU A 41 4.62 10.25 -2.01
CA GLU A 41 4.12 9.43 -0.90
C GLU A 41 4.48 7.94 -1.06
N LEU A 42 4.33 7.40 -2.28
CA LEU A 42 4.67 6.01 -2.60
C LEU A 42 6.18 5.75 -2.50
N PHE A 43 7.01 6.61 -3.11
CA PHE A 43 8.46 6.43 -3.10
C PHE A 43 9.10 6.67 -1.73
N GLU A 44 8.50 7.51 -0.90
CA GLU A 44 8.94 7.68 0.49
C GLU A 44 8.29 6.67 1.45
N SER A 45 7.39 5.83 0.95
CA SER A 45 6.62 4.88 1.76
C SER A 45 5.95 5.55 2.96
N ARG A 46 5.41 6.75 2.74
CA ARG A 46 4.65 7.50 3.75
C ARG A 46 3.31 6.82 4.03
N ARG A 47 2.80 7.03 5.23
CA ARG A 47 1.48 6.55 5.60
C ARG A 47 0.41 7.38 4.86
N PRO A 48 -0.49 6.73 4.07
CA PRO A 48 -1.53 7.44 3.34
C PRO A 48 -2.47 8.20 4.29
N LYS A 49 -2.94 9.37 3.86
CA LYS A 49 -3.95 10.13 4.62
C LYS A 49 -5.27 9.37 4.74
N ALA A 50 -5.71 8.76 3.63
CA ALA A 50 -6.87 7.87 3.58
C ALA A 50 -6.37 6.42 3.53
N MET A 51 -5.90 5.91 4.66
CA MET A 51 -5.36 4.56 4.74
C MET A 51 -6.48 3.53 4.78
N ALA A 52 -6.43 2.55 3.89
CA ALA A 52 -7.30 1.41 3.92
C ALA A 52 -6.85 0.40 4.99
N ILE A 53 -7.81 -0.26 5.63
CA ILE A 53 -7.56 -1.37 6.54
C ILE A 53 -7.46 -2.64 5.70
N MET A 54 -6.41 -3.42 5.94
CA MET A 54 -6.10 -4.64 5.21
C MET A 54 -6.26 -5.86 6.13
N SER A 55 -6.84 -6.94 5.60
CA SER A 55 -6.93 -8.20 6.34
C SER A 55 -5.58 -8.90 6.41
N GLU A 56 -5.17 -9.29 7.61
CA GLU A 56 -3.93 -10.06 7.82
C GLU A 56 -4.12 -11.56 7.58
N ILE A 57 -5.36 -12.03 7.58
CA ILE A 57 -5.72 -13.44 7.37
C ILE A 57 -6.75 -13.58 6.27
N ALA A 58 -6.82 -14.76 5.66
CA ALA A 58 -7.92 -15.14 4.79
C ALA A 58 -9.08 -15.69 5.62
N GLY A 59 -10.32 -15.40 5.23
CA GLY A 59 -11.48 -15.93 5.94
C GLY A 59 -12.78 -15.23 5.59
N THR A 60 -13.81 -15.50 6.37
CA THR A 60 -15.15 -14.93 6.21
C THR A 60 -15.29 -13.68 7.07
N VAL A 61 -15.88 -12.65 6.49
CA VAL A 61 -16.13 -11.35 7.14
C VAL A 61 -17.40 -11.42 7.98
N HIS A 62 -17.29 -10.96 9.22
CA HIS A 62 -18.42 -10.66 10.10
C HIS A 62 -18.35 -9.20 10.54
N ILE A 63 -19.46 -8.45 10.38
CA ILE A 63 -19.50 -7.02 10.71
C ILE A 63 -20.30 -6.82 11.98
N ASP A 64 -19.62 -6.41 13.06
CA ASP A 64 -20.26 -5.99 14.31
C ASP A 64 -20.39 -4.46 14.32
N ASP A 65 -21.61 -3.99 14.13
CA ASP A 65 -21.94 -2.56 14.10
C ASP A 65 -22.67 -2.15 15.37
N THR A 66 -21.91 -1.82 16.40
CA THR A 66 -22.45 -1.30 17.65
C THR A 66 -22.58 0.24 17.58
N LYS A 67 -23.48 0.83 18.39
CA LYS A 67 -23.71 2.30 18.41
C LYS A 67 -22.44 3.16 18.67
N LYS A 68 -21.37 2.55 19.19
CA LYS A 68 -20.14 3.25 19.57
C LYS A 68 -18.95 2.93 18.69
N SER A 69 -18.90 1.75 18.06
CA SER A 69 -17.78 1.30 17.24
C SER A 69 -18.26 0.26 16.22
N ARG A 70 -17.64 0.31 15.05
CA ARG A 70 -17.83 -0.71 14.03
C ARG A 70 -16.56 -1.55 13.96
N HIS A 71 -16.71 -2.86 13.96
CA HIS A 71 -15.64 -3.82 13.83
C HIS A 71 -15.92 -4.73 12.64
N ALA A 72 -14.87 -5.04 11.89
CA ALA A 72 -14.89 -6.12 10.90
C ALA A 72 -14.07 -7.28 11.49
N GLU A 73 -14.71 -8.40 11.74
CA GLU A 73 -14.07 -9.60 12.22
C GLU A 73 -13.87 -10.57 11.07
N ILE A 74 -12.66 -11.06 10.93
CA ILE A 74 -12.32 -12.05 9.93
C ILE A 74 -12.08 -13.37 10.64
N THR A 75 -12.90 -14.36 10.33
CA THR A 75 -12.75 -15.72 10.84
C THR A 75 -12.21 -16.62 9.76
N GLY A 76 -11.06 -17.18 9.98
CA GLY A 76 -10.36 -18.05 9.04
C GLY A 76 -9.59 -19.14 9.74
N THR A 77 -8.66 -19.76 9.05
CA THR A 77 -7.73 -20.75 9.58
C THR A 77 -6.29 -20.27 9.43
N ASP A 78 -5.46 -20.55 10.40
CA ASP A 78 -4.02 -20.31 10.31
C ASP A 78 -3.32 -21.36 9.41
N GLU A 79 -1.99 -21.23 9.27
CA GLU A 79 -1.16 -22.18 8.50
C GLU A 79 -1.18 -23.60 9.07
N ASN A 80 -1.60 -23.79 10.32
CA ASN A 80 -1.71 -25.07 11.00
C ASN A 80 -3.14 -25.65 10.97
N GLY A 81 -4.09 -24.93 10.34
CA GLY A 81 -5.49 -25.34 10.26
C GLY A 81 -6.33 -25.01 11.52
N ALA A 82 -5.77 -24.28 12.47
CA ALA A 82 -6.51 -23.86 13.65
C ALA A 82 -7.41 -22.63 13.33
N PRO A 83 -8.62 -22.55 13.88
CA PRO A 83 -9.50 -21.39 13.69
C PRO A 83 -8.90 -20.15 14.35
N VAL A 84 -8.78 -19.07 13.59
CA VAL A 84 -8.30 -17.77 14.05
C VAL A 84 -9.30 -16.70 13.67
N THR A 85 -9.62 -15.82 14.63
CA THR A 85 -10.45 -14.64 14.38
C THR A 85 -9.63 -13.38 14.66
N LYS A 86 -9.63 -12.44 13.71
CA LYS A 86 -9.03 -11.12 13.88
C LYS A 86 -10.11 -10.04 13.76
N SER A 87 -10.12 -9.11 14.71
CA SER A 87 -11.05 -7.99 14.74
C SER A 87 -10.34 -6.70 14.37
N TYR A 88 -10.91 -5.95 13.44
CA TYR A 88 -10.41 -4.68 12.93
C TYR A 88 -11.39 -3.57 13.25
N LEU A 89 -10.92 -2.56 14.00
CA LEU A 89 -11.72 -1.37 14.28
C LEU A 89 -11.84 -0.50 13.03
N ILE A 90 -13.06 -0.23 12.60
CA ILE A 90 -13.34 0.65 11.45
C ILE A 90 -13.61 2.06 11.98
N PRO A 91 -12.75 3.05 11.66
CA PRO A 91 -12.96 4.42 12.07
C PRO A 91 -14.28 4.99 11.55
N PHE A 92 -14.87 5.87 12.34
CA PHE A 92 -16.12 6.53 11.97
C PHE A 92 -15.95 7.32 10.66
N GLY A 93 -16.90 7.13 9.73
CA GLY A 93 -16.86 7.78 8.41
C GLY A 93 -16.07 7.02 7.33
N GLN A 94 -15.35 5.95 7.67
CA GLN A 94 -14.69 5.12 6.69
C GLN A 94 -15.66 4.09 6.10
N ARG A 95 -15.70 3.99 4.77
CA ARG A 95 -16.59 3.07 4.07
C ARG A 95 -15.97 1.67 3.99
N LEU A 96 -16.80 0.66 4.22
CA LEU A 96 -16.43 -0.74 4.00
C LEU A 96 -16.47 -1.07 2.51
N LYS A 97 -15.51 -1.88 2.06
CA LYS A 97 -15.47 -2.51 0.72
C LYS A 97 -16.06 -3.91 0.71
N VAL A 98 -16.28 -4.46 1.89
CA VAL A 98 -16.73 -5.83 2.11
C VAL A 98 -18.11 -5.84 2.76
N MET A 99 -18.84 -6.90 2.56
CA MET A 99 -20.16 -7.13 3.14
C MET A 99 -20.09 -8.28 4.14
N GLU A 100 -21.15 -8.38 4.95
CA GLU A 100 -21.34 -9.50 5.86
C GLU A 100 -21.34 -10.83 5.09
N GLY A 101 -20.52 -11.78 5.53
CA GLY A 101 -20.39 -13.09 4.93
C GLY A 101 -19.48 -13.20 3.71
N ASP A 102 -18.86 -12.10 3.28
CA ASP A 102 -17.89 -12.14 2.17
C ASP A 102 -16.66 -12.98 2.56
N GLU A 103 -16.14 -13.72 1.60
CA GLU A 103 -14.82 -14.36 1.73
C GLU A 103 -13.72 -13.44 1.23
N VAL A 104 -12.74 -13.18 2.10
CA VAL A 104 -11.60 -12.32 1.79
C VAL A 104 -10.30 -13.11 1.83
N ALA A 105 -9.40 -12.78 0.91
CA ALA A 105 -8.04 -13.31 0.91
C ALA A 105 -7.14 -12.54 1.89
N LYS A 106 -6.03 -13.16 2.29
CA LYS A 106 -4.97 -12.47 3.03
C LYS A 106 -4.47 -11.27 2.23
N GLY A 107 -4.52 -10.08 2.83
CA GLY A 107 -4.15 -8.82 2.18
C GLY A 107 -5.28 -8.13 1.43
N ALA A 108 -6.52 -8.60 1.50
CA ALA A 108 -7.67 -7.89 0.96
C ALA A 108 -7.95 -6.60 1.72
N LEU A 109 -8.36 -5.55 0.99
CA LEU A 109 -8.76 -4.29 1.60
C LEU A 109 -10.18 -4.39 2.14
N LEU A 110 -10.36 -4.15 3.42
CA LEU A 110 -11.65 -4.17 4.11
C LEU A 110 -12.39 -2.84 3.97
N THR A 111 -11.65 -1.74 3.79
CA THR A 111 -12.19 -0.39 3.67
C THR A 111 -11.72 0.32 2.41
N GLU A 112 -12.41 1.39 2.04
CA GLU A 112 -11.95 2.31 0.98
C GLU A 112 -10.68 3.03 1.44
N GLY A 113 -9.86 3.44 0.47
CA GLY A 113 -8.61 4.15 0.69
C GLY A 113 -7.42 3.46 0.02
N HIS A 114 -6.23 3.95 0.35
CA HIS A 114 -4.98 3.44 -0.19
C HIS A 114 -4.32 2.44 0.76
N ALA A 115 -3.82 1.34 0.23
CA ALA A 115 -3.03 0.41 1.01
C ALA A 115 -1.72 1.06 1.44
N TYR A 116 -1.28 0.77 2.66
CA TYR A 116 0.02 1.21 3.14
C TYR A 116 1.09 0.21 2.69
N PRO A 117 2.16 0.65 1.98
CA PRO A 117 3.16 -0.29 1.44
C PRO A 117 3.83 -1.17 2.49
N GLN A 118 4.01 -0.67 3.72
CA GLN A 118 4.61 -1.45 4.80
C GLN A 118 3.67 -2.56 5.30
N ASP A 119 2.36 -2.33 5.30
CA ASP A 119 1.38 -3.37 5.66
C ASP A 119 1.35 -4.46 4.58
N ILE A 120 1.42 -4.07 3.30
CA ILE A 120 1.53 -5.04 2.20
C ILE A 120 2.81 -5.87 2.36
N LEU A 121 3.92 -5.23 2.72
CA LEU A 121 5.19 -5.92 2.94
C LEU A 121 5.09 -6.95 4.08
N ALA A 122 4.46 -6.57 5.19
CA ALA A 122 4.28 -7.45 6.35
C ALA A 122 3.32 -8.61 6.08
N ILE A 123 2.23 -8.35 5.34
CA ILE A 123 1.14 -9.32 5.14
C ILE A 123 1.38 -10.20 3.92
N GLN A 124 1.73 -9.61 2.78
CA GLN A 124 1.83 -10.29 1.49
C GLN A 124 3.27 -10.48 1.01
N GLY A 125 4.24 -9.82 1.65
CA GLY A 125 5.65 -9.95 1.34
C GLY A 125 6.14 -9.03 0.23
N ARG A 126 7.43 -9.18 -0.11
CA ARG A 126 8.19 -8.25 -0.94
C ARG A 126 7.67 -8.13 -2.38
N ILE A 127 7.36 -9.25 -3.03
CA ILE A 127 6.96 -9.25 -4.45
C ILE A 127 5.63 -8.51 -4.62
N ALA A 128 4.66 -8.75 -3.73
CA ALA A 128 3.38 -8.07 -3.75
C ALA A 128 3.56 -6.54 -3.55
N THR A 129 4.43 -6.14 -2.64
CA THR A 129 4.74 -4.72 -2.41
C THR A 129 5.40 -4.06 -3.60
N GLN A 130 6.35 -4.74 -4.27
CA GLN A 130 6.98 -4.25 -5.49
C GLN A 130 5.96 -4.02 -6.59
N ASN A 131 5.12 -5.02 -6.85
CA ASN A 131 4.05 -4.93 -7.86
C ASN A 131 3.05 -3.82 -7.54
N TYR A 132 2.68 -3.67 -6.27
CA TYR A 132 1.80 -2.61 -5.81
C TYR A 132 2.38 -1.23 -6.08
N LEU A 133 3.64 -0.98 -5.69
CA LEU A 133 4.31 0.30 -5.89
C LEU A 133 4.42 0.66 -7.38
N ILE A 134 4.81 -0.29 -8.23
CA ILE A 134 4.90 -0.09 -9.67
C ILE A 134 3.51 0.24 -10.24
N SER A 135 2.51 -0.55 -9.89
CA SER A 135 1.13 -0.38 -10.37
C SER A 135 0.53 0.98 -9.97
N GLU A 136 0.70 1.39 -8.71
CA GLU A 136 0.17 2.66 -8.22
C GLU A 136 0.88 3.87 -8.83
N VAL A 137 2.20 3.82 -9.00
CA VAL A 137 2.93 4.89 -9.70
C VAL A 137 2.50 4.97 -11.16
N GLN A 138 2.43 3.85 -11.87
CA GLN A 138 1.96 3.80 -13.25
C GLN A 138 0.53 4.33 -13.40
N LYS A 139 -0.36 4.01 -12.45
CA LYS A 139 -1.72 4.51 -12.45
C LYS A 139 -1.77 6.03 -12.43
N VAL A 140 -0.94 6.67 -11.60
CA VAL A 140 -0.86 8.14 -11.54
C VAL A 140 -0.45 8.73 -12.88
N TYR A 141 0.59 8.18 -13.52
CA TYR A 141 1.07 8.69 -14.82
C TYR A 141 0.08 8.42 -15.95
N ARG A 142 -0.51 7.23 -16.02
CA ARG A 142 -1.51 6.88 -17.06
C ARG A 142 -2.77 7.74 -16.96
N LEU A 143 -3.24 8.09 -15.76
CA LEU A 143 -4.37 9.01 -15.58
C LEU A 143 -4.09 10.40 -16.17
N GLN A 144 -2.83 10.79 -16.27
CA GLN A 144 -2.41 12.05 -16.91
C GLN A 144 -2.02 11.89 -18.38
N GLY A 145 -2.20 10.70 -18.96
CA GLY A 145 -1.87 10.42 -20.36
C GLY A 145 -0.36 10.33 -20.63
N VAL A 146 0.44 10.07 -19.59
CA VAL A 146 1.89 9.89 -19.68
C VAL A 146 2.19 8.40 -19.64
N ASP A 147 2.98 7.92 -20.59
CA ASP A 147 3.45 6.54 -20.63
C ASP A 147 4.94 6.47 -20.25
N ILE A 148 5.22 5.75 -19.17
CA ILE A 148 6.57 5.51 -18.66
C ILE A 148 6.80 3.99 -18.64
N ASN A 149 7.96 3.54 -19.10
CA ASN A 149 8.29 2.13 -19.04
C ASN A 149 8.54 1.71 -17.59
N ASP A 150 7.96 0.57 -17.19
CA ASP A 150 8.03 0.03 -15.83
C ASP A 150 9.46 -0.09 -15.28
N LYS A 151 10.44 -0.38 -16.16
CA LYS A 151 11.85 -0.52 -15.77
C LYS A 151 12.42 0.69 -15.00
N HIS A 152 11.95 1.89 -15.30
CA HIS A 152 12.42 3.11 -14.62
C HIS A 152 11.90 3.15 -13.17
N ILE A 153 10.64 2.74 -12.97
CA ILE A 153 10.01 2.64 -11.65
C ILE A 153 10.63 1.48 -10.88
N GLU A 154 10.86 0.34 -11.53
CA GLU A 154 11.48 -0.85 -10.94
C GLU A 154 12.87 -0.57 -10.36
N VAL A 155 13.68 0.27 -11.02
CA VAL A 155 15.00 0.70 -10.50
C VAL A 155 14.86 1.40 -9.16
N ILE A 156 13.88 2.30 -9.02
CA ILE A 156 13.62 3.02 -7.77
C ILE A 156 13.10 2.06 -6.69
N VAL A 157 12.12 1.24 -7.03
CA VAL A 157 11.53 0.26 -6.09
C VAL A 157 12.58 -0.75 -5.62
N ARG A 158 13.47 -1.20 -6.50
CA ARG A 158 14.60 -2.05 -6.13
C ARG A 158 15.50 -1.36 -5.09
N GLN A 159 15.79 -0.07 -5.28
CA GLN A 159 16.61 0.69 -4.34
C GLN A 159 15.92 0.87 -2.98
N MET A 160 14.61 1.10 -2.96
CA MET A 160 13.82 1.19 -1.72
C MET A 160 13.91 -0.07 -0.87
N MET A 161 13.98 -1.25 -1.51
CA MET A 161 14.01 -2.55 -0.84
C MET A 161 15.38 -3.20 -0.76
N ARG A 162 16.43 -2.40 -0.93
CA ARG A 162 17.81 -2.89 -0.92
C ARG A 162 18.30 -3.27 0.47
N LYS A 163 17.81 -2.61 1.51
CA LYS A 163 18.29 -2.77 2.89
C LYS A 163 17.30 -3.61 3.70
N VAL A 164 17.85 -4.41 4.60
CA VAL A 164 17.11 -5.22 5.57
C VAL A 164 17.67 -5.00 6.97
N ARG A 165 16.82 -5.11 7.98
CA ARG A 165 17.23 -5.11 9.38
C ARG A 165 17.45 -6.54 9.83
N ILE A 166 18.55 -6.79 10.52
CA ILE A 166 18.82 -8.09 11.13
C ILE A 166 17.99 -8.24 12.40
N GLU A 167 17.05 -9.16 12.40
CA GLU A 167 16.25 -9.50 13.58
C GLU A 167 16.92 -10.58 14.41
N ASP A 168 17.46 -11.61 13.76
CA ASP A 168 18.24 -12.67 14.38
C ASP A 168 19.54 -12.87 13.57
N SER A 169 20.68 -12.85 14.26
CA SER A 169 21.98 -13.05 13.64
C SER A 169 22.29 -14.54 13.33
N GLY A 170 21.57 -15.46 13.99
CA GLY A 170 21.84 -16.89 13.86
C GLY A 170 23.32 -17.21 14.10
N SER A 171 23.95 -17.91 13.14
CA SER A 171 25.38 -18.24 13.15
C SER A 171 26.28 -17.23 12.44
N SER A 172 25.75 -16.06 12.05
CA SER A 172 26.52 -15.01 11.36
C SER A 172 27.09 -13.98 12.32
N ASP A 173 28.13 -13.24 11.86
CA ASP A 173 28.77 -12.15 12.62
C ASP A 173 27.96 -10.83 12.59
N PHE A 174 26.73 -10.85 12.08
CA PHE A 174 25.89 -9.66 12.04
C PHE A 174 25.39 -9.26 13.42
N ILE A 175 25.34 -7.96 13.67
CA ILE A 175 24.80 -7.41 14.92
C ILE A 175 23.26 -7.32 14.80
N MET A 176 22.53 -7.83 15.79
CA MET A 176 21.08 -7.66 15.87
C MET A 176 20.68 -6.19 15.81
N GLY A 177 19.64 -5.88 15.03
CA GLY A 177 19.16 -4.52 14.81
C GLY A 177 19.96 -3.71 13.77
N SER A 178 21.11 -4.22 13.27
CA SER A 178 21.87 -3.54 12.22
C SER A 178 21.14 -3.58 10.87
N ILE A 179 21.39 -2.55 10.06
CA ILE A 179 20.82 -2.44 8.71
C ILE A 179 21.92 -2.80 7.70
N VAL A 180 21.67 -3.86 6.95
CA VAL A 180 22.60 -4.38 5.95
C VAL A 180 22.00 -4.39 4.56
N ASN A 181 22.86 -4.46 3.54
CA ASN A 181 22.40 -4.70 2.18
C ASN A 181 22.00 -6.18 2.05
N ARG A 182 20.92 -6.38 1.38
CA ARG A 182 20.45 -7.72 1.02
C ARG A 182 21.33 -8.34 -0.07
#